data_cddff99f438780962ff503602a474e46
#
_entry.id   cddff99f438780962ff503602a474e46
#
_cell.length_a   1.000
_cell.length_b   1.000
_cell.length_c   1.000
_cell.angle_alpha   90.00
_cell.angle_beta   90.00
_cell.angle_gamma   90.00
#
_symmetry.space_group_name_H-M   'P 1'
#
loop_
_entity.id
_entity.type
_entity.pdbx_description
1 polymer ?
#
loop_
_entity_poly.entity_id
_entity_poly.type
_entity_poly.pdbx_seq_one_letter_code
_entity_poly.pdbx_strand_id
1 'polypeptide(L)'
;DRALLRAAESALAGLLEDTADTPLLFTVGLPVAHRENVYNCVAACCAGRLLGLTVKRHLPNYGEFYEQRWFAAAPMNGAGFIPFAGQDSVPLMGDIVYTCSDPGLEDVRIGVEVCEDLWVPNPPSVDMALSGGATVILNASASSEVVGKSAYRRSLVSGQSARLYCAYAYANAGEGE
;
A
#
# COMPACT_ATOMS: atom_id res chain seq x y z
N ASP A 1 -5.01 12.69 15.45
CA ASP A 1 -5.80 12.29 16.63
C ASP A 1 -5.46 10.85 17.02
N ARG A 2 -5.07 10.63 18.30
CA ARG A 2 -4.69 9.29 18.83
C ARG A 2 -5.88 8.33 18.88
N ALA A 3 -7.10 8.83 19.00
CA ALA A 3 -8.30 7.99 19.01
C ALA A 3 -8.54 7.37 17.63
N LEU A 4 -8.37 8.16 16.57
CA LEU A 4 -8.46 7.66 15.19
C LEU A 4 -7.42 6.57 14.89
N LEU A 5 -6.17 6.76 15.31
CA LEU A 5 -5.10 5.79 15.10
C LEU A 5 -5.40 4.44 15.77
N ARG A 6 -5.86 4.48 17.04
CA ARG A 6 -6.28 3.27 17.76
C ARG A 6 -7.51 2.61 17.14
N ALA A 7 -8.49 3.41 16.69
CA ALA A 7 -9.68 2.89 16.03
C ALA A 7 -9.34 2.21 14.71
N ALA A 8 -8.43 2.78 13.91
CA ALA A 8 -7.95 2.17 12.66
C ALA A 8 -7.23 0.84 12.91
N GLU A 9 -6.34 0.77 13.91
CA GLU A 9 -5.66 -0.47 14.29
C GLU A 9 -6.64 -1.54 14.80
N SER A 10 -7.61 -1.16 15.65
CA SER A 10 -8.64 -2.08 16.15
C SER A 10 -9.54 -2.60 15.03
N ALA A 11 -9.92 -1.73 14.08
CA ALA A 11 -10.71 -2.13 12.91
C ALA A 11 -9.95 -3.13 12.03
N LEU A 12 -8.64 -2.92 11.83
CA LEU A 12 -7.81 -3.88 11.12
C LEU A 12 -7.74 -5.22 11.87
N ALA A 13 -7.55 -5.21 13.19
CA ALA A 13 -7.53 -6.45 13.99
C ALA A 13 -8.83 -7.24 13.86
N GLY A 14 -9.99 -6.56 13.95
CA GLY A 14 -11.29 -7.20 13.71
C GLY A 14 -11.42 -7.77 12.29
N LEU A 15 -10.95 -7.03 11.27
CA LEU A 15 -10.96 -7.52 9.89
C LEU A 15 -10.09 -8.77 9.71
N LEU A 16 -8.94 -8.85 10.40
CA LEU A 16 -8.09 -10.03 10.38
C LEU A 16 -8.78 -11.25 11.03
N GLU A 17 -9.49 -11.04 12.14
CA GLU A 17 -10.29 -12.09 12.78
C GLU A 17 -11.41 -12.58 11.86
N ASP A 18 -12.16 -11.67 11.23
CA ASP A 18 -13.28 -12.00 10.33
C ASP A 18 -12.83 -12.72 9.05
N THR A 19 -11.57 -12.57 8.65
CA THR A 19 -11.00 -13.17 7.43
C THR A 19 -10.05 -14.33 7.69
N ALA A 20 -9.99 -14.84 8.92
CA ALA A 20 -9.03 -15.87 9.31
C ALA A 20 -9.12 -17.15 8.46
N ASP A 21 -10.32 -17.55 8.09
CA ASP A 21 -10.60 -18.74 7.27
C ASP A 21 -10.62 -18.46 5.76
N THR A 22 -10.29 -17.23 5.34
CA THR A 22 -10.36 -16.82 3.93
C THR A 22 -8.95 -16.71 3.34
N PRO A 23 -8.53 -17.62 2.46
CA PRO A 23 -7.20 -17.60 1.83
C PRO A 23 -7.16 -16.56 0.69
N LEU A 24 -7.52 -15.33 0.99
CA LEU A 24 -7.52 -14.20 0.07
C LEU A 24 -6.47 -13.19 0.52
N LEU A 25 -5.57 -12.81 -0.38
CA LEU A 25 -4.74 -11.64 -0.17
C LEU A 25 -5.54 -10.38 -0.50
N PHE A 26 -5.63 -9.47 0.45
CA PHE A 26 -6.25 -8.17 0.26
C PHE A 26 -5.40 -7.06 0.86
N THR A 27 -5.65 -5.83 0.45
CA THR A 27 -4.97 -4.65 0.95
C THR A 27 -5.94 -3.60 1.47
N VAL A 28 -5.56 -2.92 2.55
CA VAL A 28 -6.39 -1.88 3.19
C VAL A 28 -5.53 -0.68 3.58
N GLY A 29 -5.96 0.53 3.23
CA GLY A 29 -5.30 1.78 3.61
C GLY A 29 -5.61 2.17 5.05
N LEU A 30 -4.57 2.57 5.83
CA LEU A 30 -4.74 3.06 7.19
C LEU A 30 -3.58 3.96 7.64
N PRO A 31 -3.82 4.89 8.59
CA PRO A 31 -2.75 5.64 9.24
C PRO A 31 -2.06 4.79 10.31
N VAL A 32 -0.73 4.79 10.31
CA VAL A 32 0.08 4.06 11.29
C VAL A 32 1.01 5.02 12.03
N ALA A 33 0.94 5.04 13.36
CA ALA A 33 1.87 5.78 14.19
C ALA A 33 3.08 4.92 14.54
N HIS A 34 4.28 5.43 14.32
CA HIS A 34 5.51 4.82 14.77
C HIS A 34 6.51 5.89 15.20
N ARG A 35 7.03 5.78 16.44
CA ARG A 35 7.87 6.80 17.08
C ARG A 35 7.16 8.16 17.08
N GLU A 36 7.76 9.19 16.52
CA GLU A 36 7.23 10.55 16.47
C GLU A 36 6.43 10.87 15.19
N ASN A 37 6.30 9.89 14.29
CA ASN A 37 5.68 10.08 12.98
C ASN A 37 4.35 9.33 12.86
N VAL A 38 3.52 9.83 11.96
CA VAL A 38 2.35 9.11 11.43
C VAL A 38 2.61 8.85 9.95
N TYR A 39 2.38 7.64 9.50
CA TYR A 39 2.57 7.23 8.12
C TYR A 39 1.23 6.90 7.46
N ASN A 40 1.09 7.25 6.19
CA ASN A 40 0.04 6.75 5.33
C ASN A 40 0.49 5.38 4.82
N CYS A 41 -0.20 4.32 5.23
CA CYS A 41 0.19 2.95 4.96
C CYS A 41 -0.91 2.16 4.26
N VAL A 42 -0.48 1.10 3.59
CA VAL A 42 -1.35 0.02 3.12
C VAL A 42 -0.94 -1.27 3.82
N ALA A 43 -1.86 -1.87 4.55
CA ALA A 43 -1.72 -3.20 5.12
C ALA A 43 -1.98 -4.25 4.05
N ALA A 44 -1.08 -5.23 3.91
CA ALA A 44 -1.32 -6.43 3.14
C ALA A 44 -1.68 -7.58 4.09
N CYS A 45 -2.82 -8.20 3.85
CA CYS A 45 -3.43 -9.18 4.74
C CYS A 45 -3.77 -10.47 3.98
N CYS A 46 -3.62 -11.62 4.64
CA CYS A 46 -4.03 -12.91 4.10
C CYS A 46 -4.32 -13.91 5.23
N ALA A 47 -5.42 -14.64 5.15
CA ALA A 47 -5.81 -15.69 6.08
C ALA A 47 -5.65 -15.27 7.56
N GLY A 48 -6.23 -14.13 7.93
CA GLY A 48 -6.21 -13.59 9.29
C GLY A 48 -4.87 -13.01 9.74
N ARG A 49 -3.88 -12.90 8.86
CA ARG A 49 -2.55 -12.40 9.19
C ARG A 49 -2.24 -11.09 8.48
N LEU A 50 -1.68 -10.16 9.21
CA LEU A 50 -1.04 -8.98 8.65
C LEU A 50 0.37 -9.35 8.19
N LEU A 51 0.60 -9.29 6.88
CA LEU A 51 1.88 -9.64 6.27
C LEU A 51 2.88 -8.50 6.31
N GLY A 52 2.39 -7.26 6.25
CA GLY A 52 3.22 -6.07 6.31
C GLY A 52 2.43 -4.78 6.08
N LEU A 53 3.11 -3.67 6.36
CA LEU A 53 2.62 -2.30 6.22
C LEU A 53 3.51 -1.57 5.21
N THR A 54 2.99 -1.36 4.00
CA THR A 54 3.70 -0.56 2.99
C THR A 54 3.46 0.92 3.25
N VAL A 55 4.54 1.65 3.48
CA VAL A 55 4.51 3.09 3.76
C VAL A 55 4.60 3.88 2.46
N LYS A 56 3.71 4.84 2.28
CA LYS A 56 3.73 5.77 1.15
C LYS A 56 5.05 6.55 1.10
N ARG A 57 5.71 6.57 -0.06
CA ARG A 57 6.98 7.27 -0.28
C ARG A 57 6.80 8.72 -0.69
N HIS A 58 5.80 8.99 -1.54
CA HIS A 58 5.59 10.31 -2.13
C HIS A 58 4.27 10.90 -1.64
N LEU A 59 4.38 11.97 -0.86
CA LEU A 59 3.23 12.65 -0.25
C LEU A 59 2.86 13.86 -1.13
N PRO A 60 1.70 13.86 -1.81
CA PRO A 60 1.25 15.02 -2.56
C PRO A 60 0.98 16.19 -1.61
N ASN A 61 1.44 17.38 -2.03
CA ASN A 61 1.27 18.62 -1.27
C ASN A 61 1.02 19.79 -2.23
N TYR A 62 0.09 19.58 -3.16
CA TYR A 62 -0.32 20.51 -4.19
C TYR A 62 -1.83 20.39 -4.48
N GLY A 63 -2.44 21.45 -5.01
CA GLY A 63 -3.88 21.48 -5.27
C GLY A 63 -4.68 21.27 -3.99
N GLU A 64 -5.55 20.28 -4.00
CA GLU A 64 -6.38 19.86 -2.86
C GLU A 64 -5.64 18.98 -1.86
N PHE A 65 -4.47 18.48 -2.22
CA PHE A 65 -3.71 17.56 -1.36
C PHE A 65 -2.82 18.28 -0.36
N TYR A 66 -2.85 17.84 0.90
CA TYR A 66 -2.12 18.43 2.03
C TYR A 66 -1.51 17.38 2.95
N GLU A 67 -1.02 16.27 2.35
CA GLU A 67 -0.59 15.08 3.11
C GLU A 67 0.63 15.34 4.00
N GLN A 68 1.57 16.16 3.56
CA GLN A 68 2.78 16.49 4.33
C GLN A 68 2.49 17.15 5.69
N ARG A 69 1.27 17.68 5.88
CA ARG A 69 0.84 18.20 7.18
C ARG A 69 0.63 17.11 8.23
N TRP A 70 0.24 15.91 7.77
CA TRP A 70 -0.26 14.84 8.64
C TRP A 70 0.63 13.61 8.65
N PHE A 71 1.34 13.37 7.56
CA PHE A 71 2.10 12.15 7.34
C PHE A 71 3.56 12.45 7.04
N ALA A 72 4.41 11.53 7.49
CA ALA A 72 5.80 11.44 7.07
C ALA A 72 5.94 10.46 5.89
N ALA A 73 6.85 10.76 4.98
CA ALA A 73 7.23 9.85 3.90
C ALA A 73 7.98 8.62 4.45
N ALA A 74 7.94 7.52 3.71
CA ALA A 74 8.70 6.32 4.06
C ALA A 74 10.19 6.66 4.24
N PRO A 75 10.81 6.25 5.36
CA PRO A 75 12.24 6.42 5.54
C PRO A 75 13.03 5.56 4.53
N MET A 76 14.16 6.07 4.02
CA MET A 76 14.95 5.42 2.98
C MET A 76 15.40 3.98 3.33
N ASN A 77 15.62 3.70 4.60
CA ASN A 77 16.06 2.37 5.07
C ASN A 77 14.92 1.54 5.70
N GLY A 78 13.67 1.91 5.43
CA GLY A 78 12.52 1.35 6.11
C GLY A 78 12.40 1.81 7.56
N ALA A 79 11.24 1.62 8.19
CA ALA A 79 11.06 1.87 9.62
C ALA A 79 11.40 0.63 10.48
N GLY A 80 11.54 -0.54 9.85
CA GLY A 80 11.87 -1.80 10.50
C GLY A 80 10.64 -2.65 10.80
N PHE A 81 10.66 -3.33 11.94
CA PHE A 81 9.56 -4.16 12.41
C PHE A 81 8.91 -3.52 13.63
N ILE A 82 7.58 -3.57 13.70
CA ILE A 82 6.80 -2.99 14.78
C ILE A 82 5.74 -3.98 15.30
N PRO A 83 5.34 -3.93 16.57
CA PRO A 83 4.13 -4.59 17.02
C PRO A 83 2.91 -3.82 16.46
N PHE A 84 1.96 -4.53 15.85
CA PHE A 84 0.74 -3.92 15.29
C PHE A 84 -0.38 -4.95 15.13
N ALA A 85 -1.61 -4.53 15.40
CA ALA A 85 -2.83 -5.34 15.25
C ALA A 85 -2.72 -6.74 15.89
N GLY A 86 -2.16 -6.81 17.11
CA GLY A 86 -2.00 -8.07 17.85
C GLY A 86 -0.83 -8.96 17.42
N GLN A 87 -0.02 -8.53 16.45
CA GLN A 87 1.21 -9.23 16.03
C GLN A 87 2.45 -8.51 16.57
N ASP A 88 3.44 -9.28 17.07
CA ASP A 88 4.64 -8.73 17.73
C ASP A 88 5.65 -8.12 16.74
N SER A 89 5.64 -8.56 15.48
CA SER A 89 6.67 -8.20 14.51
C SER A 89 6.10 -8.09 13.09
N VAL A 90 5.68 -6.89 12.71
CA VAL A 90 5.13 -6.56 11.39
C VAL A 90 6.10 -5.64 10.65
N PRO A 91 6.52 -5.96 9.41
CA PRO A 91 7.39 -5.07 8.65
C PRO A 91 6.67 -3.77 8.30
N LEU A 92 7.35 -2.63 8.49
CA LEU A 92 6.90 -1.29 8.15
C LEU A 92 7.93 -0.67 7.21
N MET A 93 7.71 -0.75 5.89
CA MET A 93 8.69 -0.40 4.86
C MET A 93 7.98 0.21 3.64
N GLY A 94 8.74 0.90 2.78
CA GLY A 94 8.19 1.53 1.56
C GLY A 94 8.23 0.67 0.30
N ASP A 95 8.74 -0.57 0.37
CA ASP A 95 9.07 -1.41 -0.81
C ASP A 95 9.00 -2.91 -0.52
N ILE A 96 7.94 -3.35 0.15
CA ILE A 96 7.74 -4.76 0.46
C ILE A 96 7.28 -5.49 -0.81
N VAL A 97 7.92 -6.64 -1.08
CA VAL A 97 7.45 -7.61 -2.08
C VAL A 97 7.05 -8.89 -1.35
N TYR A 98 5.80 -9.28 -1.50
CA TYR A 98 5.22 -10.47 -0.93
C TYR A 98 5.33 -11.64 -1.91
N THR A 99 5.68 -12.82 -1.41
CA THR A 99 5.77 -14.05 -2.21
C THR A 99 4.64 -15.00 -1.83
N CYS A 100 4.12 -15.72 -2.81
CA CYS A 100 3.15 -16.79 -2.59
C CYS A 100 3.89 -18.14 -2.47
N SER A 101 3.49 -18.96 -1.49
CA SER A 101 4.02 -20.32 -1.30
C SER A 101 3.04 -21.41 -1.77
N ASP A 102 1.88 -21.04 -2.28
CA ASP A 102 0.88 -21.98 -2.74
C ASP A 102 1.32 -22.65 -4.05
N PRO A 103 1.09 -23.97 -4.22
CA PRO A 103 1.48 -24.69 -5.42
C PRO A 103 0.87 -24.08 -6.69
N GLY A 104 1.72 -23.78 -7.66
CA GLY A 104 1.33 -23.15 -8.93
C GLY A 104 1.28 -21.62 -8.89
N LEU A 105 1.59 -21.00 -7.75
CA LEU A 105 1.67 -19.55 -7.60
C LEU A 105 3.06 -19.06 -7.16
N GLU A 106 4.07 -19.90 -7.25
CA GLU A 106 5.44 -19.63 -6.78
C GLU A 106 6.09 -18.43 -7.50
N ASP A 107 5.66 -18.18 -8.75
CA ASP A 107 6.11 -17.05 -9.55
C ASP A 107 5.32 -15.75 -9.29
N VAL A 108 4.26 -15.82 -8.48
CA VAL A 108 3.48 -14.64 -8.10
C VAL A 108 4.21 -13.88 -7.00
N ARG A 109 4.65 -12.67 -7.33
CA ARG A 109 5.30 -11.74 -6.40
C ARG A 109 4.58 -10.42 -6.44
N ILE A 110 4.08 -9.98 -5.29
CA ILE A 110 3.16 -8.84 -5.18
C ILE A 110 3.88 -7.67 -4.51
N GLY A 111 4.03 -6.58 -5.23
CA GLY A 111 4.46 -5.29 -4.69
C GLY A 111 3.24 -4.42 -4.37
N VAL A 112 3.36 -3.54 -3.37
CA VAL A 112 2.31 -2.59 -3.01
C VAL A 112 2.88 -1.18 -3.02
N GLU A 113 2.22 -0.26 -3.71
CA GLU A 113 2.52 1.17 -3.66
C GLU A 113 1.24 1.99 -3.40
N VAL A 114 1.36 3.25 -3.02
CA VAL A 114 0.25 4.00 -2.49
C VAL A 114 0.00 5.29 -3.30
N CYS A 115 -1.10 5.31 -4.04
CA CYS A 115 -1.66 6.49 -4.70
C CYS A 115 -0.62 7.29 -5.50
N GLU A 116 -0.10 8.41 -4.94
CA GLU A 116 0.87 9.32 -5.55
C GLU A 116 2.17 8.64 -5.98
N ASP A 117 2.51 7.51 -5.36
CA ASP A 117 3.72 6.77 -5.72
C ASP A 117 3.77 6.39 -7.21
N LEU A 118 2.61 6.17 -7.86
CA LEU A 118 2.54 5.93 -9.31
C LEU A 118 2.81 7.19 -10.15
N TRP A 119 2.51 8.39 -9.62
CA TRP A 119 2.48 9.64 -10.41
C TRP A 119 3.84 10.34 -10.52
N VAL A 120 4.83 9.83 -9.81
CA VAL A 120 6.19 10.39 -9.80
C VAL A 120 7.06 9.80 -10.92
N PRO A 121 8.16 10.47 -11.31
CA PRO A 121 9.05 9.98 -12.36
C PRO A 121 9.70 8.61 -12.07
N ASN A 122 9.93 8.28 -10.79
CA ASN A 122 10.48 7.00 -10.34
C ASN A 122 9.57 6.36 -9.28
N PRO A 123 8.49 5.68 -9.69
CA PRO A 123 7.61 4.97 -8.79
C PRO A 123 8.31 3.84 -8.02
N PRO A 124 7.94 3.56 -6.76
CA PRO A 124 8.48 2.42 -5.99
C PRO A 124 8.34 1.07 -6.71
N SER A 125 7.29 0.90 -7.51
CA SER A 125 7.06 -0.29 -8.33
C SER A 125 8.21 -0.62 -9.28
N VAL A 126 9.03 0.36 -9.68
CA VAL A 126 10.23 0.13 -10.50
C VAL A 126 11.23 -0.73 -9.74
N ASP A 127 11.59 -0.37 -8.51
CA ASP A 127 12.51 -1.11 -7.67
C ASP A 127 11.92 -2.47 -7.26
N MET A 128 10.62 -2.51 -6.94
CA MET A 128 9.91 -3.75 -6.61
C MET A 128 9.91 -4.75 -7.76
N ALA A 129 9.76 -4.29 -9.01
CA ALA A 129 9.81 -5.16 -10.18
C ALA A 129 11.24 -5.59 -10.54
N LEU A 130 12.17 -4.63 -10.63
CA LEU A 130 13.53 -4.90 -11.14
C LEU A 130 14.41 -5.62 -10.10
N SER A 131 14.33 -5.22 -8.84
CA SER A 131 15.16 -5.77 -7.77
C SER A 131 14.42 -6.82 -6.94
N GLY A 132 13.13 -6.60 -6.69
CA GLY A 132 12.28 -7.50 -5.90
C GLY A 132 11.62 -8.62 -6.73
N GLY A 133 11.64 -8.50 -8.06
CA GLY A 133 11.02 -9.47 -8.96
C GLY A 133 9.48 -9.48 -8.88
N ALA A 134 8.86 -8.36 -8.50
CA ALA A 134 7.40 -8.27 -8.46
C ALA A 134 6.79 -8.50 -9.84
N THR A 135 5.76 -9.33 -9.90
CA THR A 135 4.99 -9.65 -11.11
C THR A 135 3.58 -9.06 -11.07
N VAL A 136 3.15 -8.63 -9.90
CA VAL A 136 1.87 -7.93 -9.67
C VAL A 136 2.14 -6.70 -8.80
N ILE A 137 1.57 -5.57 -9.19
CA ILE A 137 1.60 -4.33 -8.38
C ILE A 137 0.17 -3.98 -7.99
N LEU A 138 -0.04 -3.74 -6.70
CA LEU A 138 -1.29 -3.23 -6.15
C LEU A 138 -1.09 -1.77 -5.76
N ASN A 139 -2.01 -0.90 -6.17
CA ASN A 139 -2.01 0.51 -5.78
C ASN A 139 -3.35 0.87 -5.14
N ALA A 140 -3.30 1.19 -3.85
CA ALA A 140 -4.46 1.69 -3.12
C ALA A 140 -4.47 3.22 -3.15
N SER A 141 -5.55 3.80 -3.64
CA SER A 141 -5.68 5.23 -3.90
C SER A 141 -6.98 5.81 -3.37
N ALA A 142 -6.92 7.09 -3.00
CA ALA A 142 -8.07 7.99 -2.86
C ALA A 142 -7.79 9.23 -3.73
N SER A 143 -7.83 9.03 -5.04
CA SER A 143 -7.49 10.06 -6.02
C SER A 143 -8.74 10.77 -6.49
N SER A 144 -8.74 12.12 -6.41
CA SER A 144 -9.86 12.95 -6.89
C SER A 144 -10.22 12.67 -8.35
N GLU A 145 -11.52 12.74 -8.66
CA GLU A 145 -12.03 12.64 -10.02
C GLU A 145 -12.29 14.05 -10.60
N VAL A 146 -11.43 14.45 -11.52
CA VAL A 146 -11.60 15.68 -12.30
C VAL A 146 -11.67 15.35 -13.79
N VAL A 147 -12.22 16.27 -14.60
CA VAL A 147 -12.37 16.08 -16.04
C VAL A 147 -11.04 15.73 -16.70
N GLY A 148 -11.01 14.62 -17.43
CA GLY A 148 -9.83 14.10 -18.13
C GLY A 148 -8.88 13.23 -17.28
N LYS A 149 -8.96 13.26 -15.96
CA LYS A 149 -8.04 12.52 -15.08
C LYS A 149 -8.19 11.00 -15.21
N SER A 150 -9.41 10.51 -15.43
CA SER A 150 -9.67 9.06 -15.61
C SER A 150 -8.92 8.49 -16.82
N ALA A 151 -8.94 9.20 -17.97
CA ALA A 151 -8.21 8.77 -19.17
C ALA A 151 -6.69 8.79 -18.95
N TYR A 152 -6.18 9.87 -18.31
CA TYR A 152 -4.77 9.98 -17.99
C TYR A 152 -4.31 8.89 -17.01
N ARG A 153 -5.09 8.62 -15.95
CA ARG A 153 -4.82 7.54 -14.98
C ARG A 153 -4.76 6.16 -15.66
N ARG A 154 -5.69 5.87 -16.59
CA ARG A 154 -5.64 4.62 -17.38
C ARG A 154 -4.34 4.51 -18.18
N SER A 155 -3.95 5.59 -18.86
CA SER A 155 -2.71 5.61 -19.63
C SER A 155 -1.48 5.40 -18.74
N LEU A 156 -1.48 6.00 -17.56
CA LEU A 156 -0.40 5.88 -16.58
C LEU A 156 -0.28 4.44 -16.06
N VAL A 157 -1.40 3.85 -15.63
CA VAL A 157 -1.46 2.45 -15.15
C VAL A 157 -1.05 1.48 -16.25
N SER A 158 -1.59 1.62 -17.47
CA SER A 158 -1.25 0.75 -18.59
C SER A 158 0.21 0.90 -19.01
N GLY A 159 0.73 2.13 -19.02
CA GLY A 159 2.13 2.41 -19.32
C GLY A 159 3.08 1.80 -18.29
N GLN A 160 2.74 1.89 -17.00
CA GLN A 160 3.53 1.30 -15.93
C GLN A 160 3.51 -0.23 -15.99
N SER A 161 2.33 -0.82 -16.15
CA SER A 161 2.17 -2.27 -16.35
C SER A 161 3.02 -2.79 -17.53
N ALA A 162 2.89 -2.16 -18.68
CA ALA A 162 3.65 -2.55 -19.88
C ALA A 162 5.17 -2.41 -19.69
N ARG A 163 5.61 -1.31 -19.08
CA ARG A 163 7.04 -1.02 -18.88
C ARG A 163 7.70 -1.99 -17.90
N LEU A 164 6.98 -2.42 -16.87
CA LEU A 164 7.49 -3.32 -15.83
C LEU A 164 7.21 -4.80 -16.09
N TYR A 165 6.44 -5.13 -17.12
CA TYR A 165 5.95 -6.49 -17.36
C TYR A 165 5.21 -7.09 -16.17
N CYS A 166 4.49 -6.25 -15.42
CA CYS A 166 3.71 -6.63 -14.24
C CYS A 166 2.22 -6.45 -14.51
N ALA A 167 1.39 -7.32 -13.95
CA ALA A 167 -0.02 -6.97 -13.76
C ALA A 167 -0.11 -5.77 -12.80
N TYR A 168 -0.94 -4.79 -13.12
CA TYR A 168 -1.10 -3.60 -12.29
C TYR A 168 -2.57 -3.39 -11.93
N ALA A 169 -2.89 -3.52 -10.65
CA ALA A 169 -4.23 -3.30 -10.11
C ALA A 169 -4.28 -1.97 -9.35
N TYR A 170 -5.10 -1.05 -9.84
CA TYR A 170 -5.33 0.26 -9.23
C TYR A 170 -6.73 0.31 -8.65
N ALA A 171 -6.84 0.38 -7.34
CA ALA A 171 -8.09 0.53 -6.62
C ALA A 171 -8.24 1.98 -6.13
N ASN A 172 -9.21 2.70 -6.67
CA ASN A 172 -9.55 4.04 -6.17
C ASN A 172 -10.64 3.95 -5.11
N ALA A 173 -10.70 4.95 -4.23
CA ALA A 173 -11.80 5.09 -3.30
C ALA A 173 -13.14 5.14 -4.04
N GLY A 174 -14.15 4.53 -3.43
CA GLY A 174 -15.51 4.47 -3.99
C GLY A 174 -16.31 5.76 -3.76
N GLU A 175 -17.60 5.71 -4.10
CA GLU A 175 -18.55 6.77 -3.80
C GLU A 175 -18.69 6.95 -2.28
N GLY A 176 -18.67 8.19 -1.81
CA GLY A 176 -18.89 8.53 -0.40
C GLY A 176 -17.71 9.15 0.31
N GLU A 177 -16.63 9.46 -0.42
CA GLU A 177 -15.53 10.33 0.04
C GLU A 177 -15.71 11.77 -0.40
#